data_4c4770a5a25c7f47a3da093556b213de
#
_entry.id   4c4770a5a25c7f47a3da093556b213de
#
_cell.length_a   1.000
_cell.length_b   1.000
_cell.length_c   1.000
_cell.angle_alpha   90.00
_cell.angle_beta   90.00
_cell.angle_gamma   90.00
#
_symmetry.space_group_name_H-M   'P 1'
#
loop_
_entity.id
_entity.type
_entity.pdbx_description
1 polymer ?
#
loop_
_entity_poly.entity_id
_entity_poly.type
_entity_poly.pdbx_seq_one_letter_code
_entity_poly.pdbx_strand_id
1 'polypeptide(L)'
;RVSRLIRDFEINSSTDLSNLLVYEPDLAENYFDLDLTYLPRSSALGLENLLQIIHASNVPVQITSTSELRVSDMKSHNIIYLGYISALGMLIDFVFSPSSNLRVGETYDELSNLQTGEQYISGAGIPKRGEYQDYGLISSFPGPSGNQFLIIAGTRDAGVLEAADLITDINGVELLERTTSNSAGDASAFEALYRVVGFDRTNLDANLVHFSSLDRDLIWGSEVVVQ
;
A
#
# COMPACT_ATOMS: atom_id res chain seq x y z
N ARG A 1 13.30 29.51 -18.27
CA ARG A 1 13.12 28.46 -17.23
C ARG A 1 12.45 27.27 -17.91
N VAL A 2 12.96 26.07 -17.69
CA VAL A 2 12.32 24.84 -18.16
C VAL A 2 11.44 24.37 -17.02
N SER A 3 10.12 24.30 -17.24
CA SER A 3 9.19 23.70 -16.28
C SER A 3 9.51 22.22 -16.11
N ARG A 4 9.56 21.75 -14.88
CA ARG A 4 9.81 20.35 -14.55
C ARG A 4 8.63 19.81 -13.76
N LEU A 5 8.22 18.60 -14.08
CA LEU A 5 7.31 17.86 -13.24
C LEU A 5 8.12 17.29 -12.07
N ILE A 6 7.69 17.58 -10.85
CA ILE A 6 8.31 17.07 -9.63
C ILE A 6 7.22 16.31 -8.89
N ARG A 7 7.56 15.10 -8.42
CA ARG A 7 6.71 14.32 -7.53
C ARG A 7 7.12 14.61 -6.09
N ASP A 8 6.19 15.13 -5.31
CA ASP A 8 6.24 15.11 -3.88
C ASP A 8 5.37 13.97 -3.36
N PHE A 9 5.91 13.10 -2.49
CA PHE A 9 5.20 11.93 -1.99
C PHE A 9 4.16 12.24 -0.93
N GLU A 10 4.21 13.42 -0.34
CA GLU A 10 3.24 13.90 0.62
C GLU A 10 2.03 14.56 -0.04
N ILE A 11 2.16 14.93 -1.33
CA ILE A 11 1.10 15.59 -2.11
C ILE A 11 0.52 14.59 -3.11
N ASN A 12 -0.62 14.02 -2.79
CA ASN A 12 -1.27 12.98 -3.57
C ASN A 12 -2.61 13.41 -4.19
N SER A 13 -3.06 14.63 -3.90
CA SER A 13 -4.31 15.19 -4.43
C SER A 13 -4.23 16.71 -4.60
N SER A 14 -5.16 17.29 -5.37
CA SER A 14 -5.33 18.75 -5.47
C SER A 14 -5.63 19.39 -4.10
N THR A 15 -6.28 18.65 -3.21
CA THR A 15 -6.56 19.10 -1.85
C THR A 15 -5.28 19.19 -1.03
N ASP A 16 -4.39 18.20 -1.12
CA ASP A 16 -3.09 18.23 -0.43
C ASP A 16 -2.25 19.43 -0.89
N LEU A 17 -2.20 19.67 -2.21
CA LEU A 17 -1.53 20.85 -2.76
C LEU A 17 -2.16 22.15 -2.25
N SER A 18 -3.48 22.24 -2.23
CA SER A 18 -4.18 23.43 -1.72
C SER A 18 -3.86 23.69 -0.25
N ASN A 19 -3.83 22.66 0.57
CA ASN A 19 -3.46 22.76 1.97
C ASN A 19 -2.00 23.21 2.13
N LEU A 20 -1.07 22.64 1.37
CA LEU A 20 0.33 23.08 1.39
C LEU A 20 0.46 24.58 1.07
N LEU A 21 -0.22 25.04 0.02
CA LEU A 21 -0.17 26.44 -0.41
C LEU A 21 -0.81 27.41 0.60
N VAL A 22 -1.69 26.93 1.48
CA VAL A 22 -2.19 27.72 2.63
C VAL A 22 -1.11 27.92 3.69
N TYR A 23 -0.30 26.90 3.94
CA TYR A 23 0.79 26.97 4.93
C TYR A 23 2.05 27.63 4.37
N GLU A 24 2.32 27.44 3.07
CA GLU A 24 3.49 27.97 2.38
C GLU A 24 3.10 28.77 1.12
N PRO A 25 2.54 29.99 1.29
CA PRO A 25 2.01 30.77 0.15
C PRO A 25 3.04 31.12 -0.91
N ASP A 26 4.31 31.24 -0.54
CA ASP A 26 5.41 31.59 -1.46
C ASP A 26 5.61 30.48 -2.53
N LEU A 27 5.19 29.25 -2.25
CA LEU A 27 5.24 28.16 -3.22
C LEU A 27 4.25 28.35 -4.37
N ALA A 28 3.15 29.08 -4.17
CA ALA A 28 2.14 29.34 -5.19
C ALA A 28 2.71 30.06 -6.43
N GLU A 29 3.82 30.79 -6.29
CA GLU A 29 4.50 31.42 -7.45
C GLU A 29 5.23 30.40 -8.33
N ASN A 30 5.54 29.21 -7.81
CA ASN A 30 6.38 28.22 -8.46
C ASN A 30 5.68 26.88 -8.70
N TYR A 31 4.62 26.58 -7.96
CA TYR A 31 3.86 25.33 -8.03
C TYR A 31 2.41 25.61 -8.41
N PHE A 32 1.91 24.81 -9.32
CA PHE A 32 0.50 24.88 -9.73
C PHE A 32 0.03 23.48 -10.13
N ASP A 33 -1.23 23.22 -9.92
CA ASP A 33 -1.88 21.99 -10.37
C ASP A 33 -2.06 22.04 -11.89
N LEU A 34 -1.60 21.00 -12.56
CA LEU A 34 -1.78 20.81 -14.01
C LEU A 34 -3.00 19.96 -14.33
N ASP A 35 -3.79 19.57 -13.31
CA ASP A 35 -4.90 18.62 -13.46
C ASP A 35 -4.44 17.29 -14.11
N LEU A 36 -3.22 16.89 -13.79
CA LEU A 36 -2.62 15.65 -14.29
C LEU A 36 -2.69 14.57 -13.22
N THR A 37 -3.45 13.55 -13.49
CA THR A 37 -3.44 12.31 -12.70
C THR A 37 -2.52 11.31 -13.40
N TYR A 38 -1.64 10.65 -12.65
CA TYR A 38 -0.83 9.59 -13.20
C TYR A 38 -1.00 8.30 -12.38
N LEU A 39 -0.94 7.18 -13.08
CA LEU A 39 -0.93 5.86 -12.49
C LEU A 39 0.49 5.28 -12.56
N PRO A 40 1.09 4.85 -11.44
CA PRO A 40 2.37 4.16 -11.48
C PRO A 40 2.31 2.93 -12.40
N ARG A 41 3.40 2.64 -13.09
CA ARG A 41 3.45 1.49 -14.01
C ARG A 41 3.15 0.17 -13.30
N SER A 42 3.68 -0.01 -12.10
CA SER A 42 3.43 -1.17 -11.25
C SER A 42 1.96 -1.36 -10.92
N SER A 43 1.27 -0.27 -10.57
CA SER A 43 -0.17 -0.31 -10.29
C SER A 43 -0.98 -0.64 -11.54
N ALA A 44 -0.58 -0.16 -12.72
CA ALA A 44 -1.26 -0.49 -13.97
C ALA A 44 -1.14 -1.98 -14.32
N LEU A 45 0.06 -2.56 -14.17
CA LEU A 45 0.31 -3.98 -14.44
C LEU A 45 -0.36 -4.89 -13.39
N GLY A 46 -0.25 -4.53 -12.11
CA GLY A 46 -0.92 -5.28 -11.05
C GLY A 46 -2.45 -5.25 -11.18
N LEU A 47 -3.02 -4.12 -11.63
CA LEU A 47 -4.45 -4.01 -11.89
C LEU A 47 -4.89 -4.92 -13.05
N GLU A 48 -4.10 -5.07 -14.10
CA GLU A 48 -4.38 -5.98 -15.20
C GLU A 48 -4.53 -7.43 -14.69
N ASN A 49 -3.61 -7.89 -13.85
CA ASN A 49 -3.65 -9.24 -13.27
C ASN A 49 -4.86 -9.42 -12.34
N LEU A 50 -5.11 -8.46 -11.46
CA LEU A 50 -6.23 -8.49 -10.53
C LEU A 50 -7.59 -8.53 -11.24
N LEU A 51 -7.78 -7.71 -12.27
CA LEU A 51 -9.05 -7.63 -12.99
C LEU A 51 -9.40 -8.93 -13.68
N GLN A 52 -8.43 -9.73 -14.12
CA GLN A 52 -8.71 -11.05 -14.70
C GLN A 52 -9.37 -11.98 -13.66
N ILE A 53 -8.88 -11.97 -12.43
CA ILE A 53 -9.43 -12.81 -11.34
C ILE A 53 -10.81 -12.30 -10.92
N ILE A 54 -10.95 -11.00 -10.73
CA ILE A 54 -12.20 -10.39 -10.27
C ILE A 54 -13.31 -10.57 -11.32
N HIS A 55 -13.02 -10.36 -12.60
CA HIS A 55 -13.99 -10.57 -13.67
C HIS A 55 -14.43 -12.05 -13.78
N ALA A 56 -13.51 -12.99 -13.52
CA ALA A 56 -13.85 -14.42 -13.50
C ALA A 56 -14.83 -14.79 -12.37
N SER A 57 -14.87 -14.00 -11.30
CA SER A 57 -15.79 -14.21 -10.16
C SER A 57 -17.17 -13.57 -10.35
N ASN A 58 -17.43 -12.85 -11.46
CA ASN A 58 -18.67 -12.12 -11.74
C ASN A 58 -19.10 -11.11 -10.65
N VAL A 59 -18.16 -10.54 -9.93
CA VAL A 59 -18.43 -9.50 -8.92
C VAL A 59 -18.38 -8.12 -9.59
N PRO A 60 -19.36 -7.23 -9.33
CA PRO A 60 -19.27 -5.85 -9.79
C PRO A 60 -18.05 -5.14 -9.24
N VAL A 61 -17.31 -4.43 -10.10
CA VAL A 61 -16.09 -3.70 -9.73
C VAL A 61 -16.26 -2.23 -10.07
N GLN A 62 -15.86 -1.38 -9.13
CA GLN A 62 -15.67 0.04 -9.36
C GLN A 62 -14.20 0.39 -9.08
N ILE A 63 -13.56 1.06 -10.01
CA ILE A 63 -12.20 1.56 -9.85
C ILE A 63 -12.28 3.05 -9.53
N THR A 64 -11.60 3.47 -8.48
CA THR A 64 -11.55 4.86 -8.05
C THR A 64 -10.15 5.21 -7.52
N SER A 65 -9.82 6.48 -7.45
CA SER A 65 -8.58 6.93 -6.81
C SER A 65 -8.75 6.96 -5.28
N THR A 66 -7.63 6.84 -4.55
CA THR A 66 -7.63 6.91 -3.08
C THR A 66 -8.16 8.26 -2.57
N SER A 67 -7.91 9.34 -3.33
CA SER A 67 -8.40 10.68 -3.01
C SER A 67 -9.91 10.84 -3.12
N GLU A 68 -10.58 9.95 -3.83
CA GLU A 68 -12.05 9.93 -3.98
C GLU A 68 -12.72 8.93 -3.04
N LEU A 69 -11.95 8.09 -2.35
CA LEU A 69 -12.46 7.11 -1.40
C LEU A 69 -13.17 7.80 -0.23
N ARG A 70 -14.38 7.36 0.08
CA ARG A 70 -15.21 7.90 1.16
C ARG A 70 -15.37 6.89 2.30
N VAL A 71 -15.62 7.41 3.48
CA VAL A 71 -15.92 6.56 4.65
C VAL A 71 -17.15 5.67 4.42
N SER A 72 -18.14 6.14 3.64
CA SER A 72 -19.29 5.32 3.23
C SER A 72 -18.89 4.11 2.42
N ASP A 73 -17.91 4.26 1.52
CA ASP A 73 -17.45 3.17 0.65
C ASP A 73 -16.71 2.12 1.48
N MET A 74 -15.91 2.57 2.45
CA MET A 74 -15.22 1.70 3.40
C MET A 74 -16.17 0.87 4.27
N LYS A 75 -17.41 1.33 4.48
CA LYS A 75 -18.43 0.60 5.25
C LYS A 75 -19.27 -0.35 4.41
N SER A 76 -19.42 -0.08 3.12
CA SER A 76 -20.39 -0.77 2.27
C SER A 76 -19.78 -1.68 1.20
N HIS A 77 -18.47 -1.61 0.97
CA HIS A 77 -17.80 -2.37 -0.07
C HIS A 77 -16.58 -3.13 0.46
N ASN A 78 -16.24 -4.23 -0.18
CA ASN A 78 -14.88 -4.78 -0.07
C ASN A 78 -13.94 -3.83 -0.77
N ILE A 79 -12.78 -3.58 -0.17
CA ILE A 79 -11.79 -2.63 -0.70
C ILE A 79 -10.54 -3.40 -1.08
N ILE A 80 -10.10 -3.24 -2.31
CA ILE A 80 -8.77 -3.68 -2.77
C ILE A 80 -7.97 -2.42 -3.07
N TYR A 81 -6.94 -2.17 -2.29
CA TYR A 81 -5.97 -1.11 -2.57
C TYR A 81 -4.80 -1.68 -3.36
N LEU A 82 -4.36 -0.96 -4.39
CA LEU A 82 -3.18 -1.29 -5.17
C LEU A 82 -2.35 -0.05 -5.45
N GLY A 83 -1.17 0.06 -4.84
CA GLY A 83 -0.31 1.22 -5.03
C GLY A 83 0.82 1.38 -4.03
N TYR A 84 1.39 2.57 -3.97
CA TYR A 84 2.46 2.88 -3.01
C TYR A 84 1.94 3.06 -1.59
N ILE A 85 2.74 2.69 -0.61
CA ILE A 85 2.46 2.99 0.80
C ILE A 85 2.25 4.50 1.02
N SER A 86 3.02 5.34 0.31
CA SER A 86 2.86 6.80 0.35
C SER A 86 1.54 7.34 -0.22
N ALA A 87 0.78 6.52 -0.92
CA ALA A 87 -0.48 6.91 -1.55
C ALA A 87 -1.72 6.24 -0.91
N LEU A 88 -1.57 5.64 0.27
CA LEU A 88 -2.66 5.01 1.02
C LEU A 88 -3.77 6.00 1.43
N GLY A 89 -3.46 7.30 1.50
CA GLY A 89 -4.43 8.29 1.94
C GLY A 89 -5.03 7.95 3.30
N MET A 90 -6.36 8.00 3.42
CA MET A 90 -7.04 7.65 4.67
C MET A 90 -6.90 6.18 5.11
N LEU A 91 -6.44 5.29 4.25
CA LEU A 91 -6.21 3.89 4.60
C LEU A 91 -4.98 3.69 5.49
N ILE A 92 -4.08 4.68 5.55
CA ILE A 92 -2.80 4.54 6.25
C ILE A 92 -2.98 4.26 7.74
N ASP A 93 -3.97 4.90 8.38
CA ASP A 93 -4.25 4.76 9.81
C ASP A 93 -4.78 3.36 10.17
N PHE A 94 -5.40 2.67 9.22
CA PHE A 94 -5.91 1.31 9.39
C PHE A 94 -4.83 0.27 9.10
N VAL A 95 -4.03 0.49 8.05
CA VAL A 95 -2.92 -0.40 7.69
C VAL A 95 -1.85 -0.40 8.76
N PHE A 96 -1.47 0.78 9.27
CA PHE A 96 -0.48 0.92 10.34
C PHE A 96 -1.15 1.22 11.69
N SER A 97 -2.30 0.59 11.94
CA SER A 97 -3.05 0.68 13.20
C SER A 97 -2.27 0.12 14.39
N PRO A 98 -2.74 0.30 15.62
CA PRO A 98 -2.12 -0.33 16.80
C PRO A 98 -2.00 -1.86 16.73
N SER A 99 -2.75 -2.52 15.84
CA SER A 99 -2.63 -3.96 15.59
C SER A 99 -1.41 -4.32 14.74
N SER A 100 -0.98 -3.43 13.85
CA SER A 100 0.20 -3.66 13.00
C SER A 100 1.49 -3.60 13.80
N ASN A 101 2.42 -4.50 13.50
CA ASN A 101 3.79 -4.44 14.01
C ASN A 101 4.71 -3.60 13.12
N LEU A 102 4.21 -3.14 11.98
CA LEU A 102 4.95 -2.29 11.05
C LEU A 102 4.64 -0.81 11.28
N ARG A 103 5.62 0.04 11.06
CA ARG A 103 5.47 1.51 11.03
C ARG A 103 6.29 2.10 9.90
N VAL A 104 5.76 3.16 9.30
CA VAL A 104 6.51 3.98 8.35
C VAL A 104 7.59 4.75 9.11
N GLY A 105 8.81 4.80 8.55
CA GLY A 105 9.95 5.53 9.10
C GLY A 105 9.89 7.03 8.81
N GLU A 106 11.06 7.67 8.72
CA GLU A 106 11.15 9.10 8.38
C GLU A 106 10.65 9.38 6.94
N THR A 107 10.76 8.39 6.08
CA THR A 107 10.25 8.43 4.71
C THR A 107 9.41 7.20 4.42
N TYR A 108 8.60 7.26 3.36
CA TYR A 108 7.83 6.11 2.88
C TYR A 108 8.67 5.00 2.22
N ASP A 109 9.98 5.20 2.10
CA ASP A 109 10.94 4.18 1.68
C ASP A 109 11.42 3.30 2.85
N GLU A 110 10.99 3.63 4.06
CA GLU A 110 11.43 3.00 5.29
C GLU A 110 10.24 2.44 6.06
N LEU A 111 10.33 1.18 6.41
CA LEU A 111 9.44 0.53 7.37
C LEU A 111 10.26 0.01 8.55
N SER A 112 9.68 0.00 9.73
CA SER A 112 10.28 -0.57 10.93
C SER A 112 9.34 -1.58 11.56
N ASN A 113 9.91 -2.66 12.09
CA ASN A 113 9.18 -3.62 12.90
C ASN A 113 9.28 -3.21 14.37
N LEU A 114 8.14 -2.91 14.99
CA LEU A 114 8.08 -2.44 16.39
C LEU A 114 8.46 -3.50 17.40
N GLN A 115 8.30 -4.78 17.08
CA GLN A 115 8.62 -5.87 18.00
C GLN A 115 10.10 -6.24 17.98
N THR A 116 10.70 -6.27 16.78
CA THR A 116 12.10 -6.70 16.61
C THR A 116 13.08 -5.54 16.53
N GLY A 117 12.59 -4.33 16.22
CA GLY A 117 13.43 -3.15 15.92
C GLY A 117 14.11 -3.22 14.55
N GLU A 118 13.79 -4.22 13.74
CA GLU A 118 14.35 -4.37 12.39
C GLU A 118 13.84 -3.25 11.48
N GLN A 119 14.73 -2.74 10.64
CA GLN A 119 14.42 -1.72 9.65
C GLN A 119 14.47 -2.30 8.24
N TYR A 120 13.47 -1.95 7.45
CA TYR A 120 13.28 -2.35 6.06
C TYR A 120 13.40 -1.11 5.20
N ILE A 121 14.56 -0.92 4.58
CA ILE A 121 14.88 0.31 3.83
C ILE A 121 14.98 -0.01 2.35
N SER A 122 14.13 0.62 1.55
CA SER A 122 14.19 0.51 0.10
C SER A 122 15.37 1.31 -0.43
N GLY A 123 16.09 0.72 -1.32
CA GLY A 123 17.21 1.37 -2.01
C GLY A 123 16.69 2.45 -2.95
N ALA A 124 16.44 3.65 -2.38
CA ALA A 124 16.21 4.84 -3.17
C ALA A 124 17.53 5.33 -3.70
N GLY A 125 17.81 5.17 -4.91
CA GLY A 125 19.02 5.74 -5.45
C GLY A 125 19.26 5.30 -6.87
N ILE A 126 20.15 6.00 -7.52
CA ILE A 126 20.70 5.54 -8.78
C ILE A 126 21.48 4.28 -8.41
N PRO A 127 21.00 3.09 -8.76
CA PRO A 127 21.73 1.88 -8.50
C PRO A 127 23.07 2.02 -9.21
N LYS A 128 24.16 1.97 -8.48
CA LYS A 128 25.50 2.06 -9.07
C LYS A 128 25.73 0.97 -10.12
N ARG A 129 24.84 -0.04 -10.19
CA ARG A 129 24.93 -1.22 -11.06
C ARG A 129 23.59 -1.78 -11.50
N GLY A 130 22.48 -1.03 -11.40
CA GLY A 130 21.17 -1.56 -11.76
C GLY A 130 20.49 -2.45 -10.70
N GLU A 131 21.18 -2.82 -9.63
CA GLU A 131 20.62 -3.58 -8.49
C GLU A 131 19.69 -2.71 -7.65
N TYR A 132 18.58 -3.26 -7.19
CA TYR A 132 17.66 -2.58 -6.26
C TYR A 132 17.16 -3.55 -5.18
N GLN A 133 16.72 -2.97 -4.07
CA GLN A 133 15.95 -3.62 -3.03
C GLN A 133 14.70 -2.79 -2.76
N ASP A 134 13.57 -3.46 -2.63
CA ASP A 134 12.26 -2.86 -2.41
C ASP A 134 11.44 -3.75 -1.47
N TYR A 135 10.27 -3.25 -1.03
CA TYR A 135 9.40 -4.01 -0.15
C TYR A 135 7.96 -3.97 -0.63
N GLY A 136 7.35 -5.16 -0.70
CA GLY A 136 5.94 -5.35 -1.00
C GLY A 136 5.17 -5.74 0.25
N LEU A 137 4.09 -5.04 0.54
CA LEU A 137 3.19 -5.29 1.66
C LEU A 137 1.88 -5.87 1.17
N ILE A 138 1.51 -7.01 1.72
CA ILE A 138 0.17 -7.59 1.59
C ILE A 138 -0.46 -7.56 2.97
N SER A 139 -1.59 -6.86 3.13
CA SER A 139 -2.33 -6.85 4.37
C SER A 139 -3.81 -7.08 4.09
N SER A 140 -4.42 -7.96 4.87
CA SER A 140 -5.83 -8.28 4.77
C SER A 140 -6.47 -8.16 6.15
N PHE A 141 -7.64 -7.55 6.24
CA PHE A 141 -8.36 -7.42 7.49
C PHE A 141 -9.84 -7.15 7.29
N PRO A 142 -10.70 -7.61 8.23
CA PRO A 142 -12.14 -7.36 8.17
C PRO A 142 -12.46 -5.88 8.34
N GLY A 143 -13.37 -5.37 7.52
CA GLY A 143 -13.90 -4.03 7.65
C GLY A 143 -14.90 -3.86 8.80
N PRO A 144 -15.35 -2.61 9.06
CA PRO A 144 -16.22 -2.30 10.19
C PRO A 144 -17.61 -2.93 10.07
N SER A 145 -18.07 -3.27 8.88
CA SER A 145 -19.41 -3.76 8.59
C SER A 145 -19.44 -5.20 8.07
N GLY A 146 -18.37 -5.97 8.26
CA GLY A 146 -18.26 -7.35 7.77
C GLY A 146 -17.79 -7.47 6.32
N ASN A 147 -17.42 -6.37 5.70
CA ASN A 147 -16.67 -6.31 4.44
C ASN A 147 -15.19 -6.62 4.69
N GLN A 148 -14.40 -6.77 3.62
CA GLN A 148 -12.99 -7.10 3.69
C GLN A 148 -12.14 -6.04 3.02
N PHE A 149 -10.99 -5.77 3.61
CA PHE A 149 -9.92 -4.95 3.04
C PHE A 149 -8.77 -5.85 2.62
N LEU A 150 -8.26 -5.63 1.42
CA LEU A 150 -7.03 -6.23 0.90
C LEU A 150 -6.12 -5.10 0.42
N ILE A 151 -4.99 -4.97 1.06
CA ILE A 151 -3.98 -3.96 0.75
C ILE A 151 -2.83 -4.63 0.02
N ILE A 152 -2.57 -4.17 -1.18
CA ILE A 152 -1.46 -4.60 -2.03
C ILE A 152 -0.61 -3.37 -2.25
N ALA A 153 0.41 -3.22 -1.45
CA ALA A 153 1.20 -2.00 -1.44
C ALA A 153 2.70 -2.28 -1.61
N GLY A 154 3.45 -1.24 -1.92
CA GLY A 154 4.89 -1.31 -1.93
C GLY A 154 5.50 0.02 -1.54
N THR A 155 6.73 -0.01 -1.05
CA THR A 155 7.49 1.21 -0.85
C THR A 155 7.80 1.87 -2.19
N ARG A 156 8.02 1.05 -3.25
CA ARG A 156 8.27 1.49 -4.63
C ARG A 156 7.65 0.52 -5.65
N ASP A 157 7.93 0.74 -6.93
CA ASP A 157 7.36 -0.01 -8.06
C ASP A 157 7.58 -1.53 -7.97
N ALA A 158 8.77 -1.97 -7.59
CA ALA A 158 9.11 -3.38 -7.54
C ALA A 158 8.33 -4.11 -6.44
N GLY A 159 8.17 -3.47 -5.28
CA GLY A 159 7.38 -4.00 -4.17
C GLY A 159 5.89 -4.10 -4.51
N VAL A 160 5.32 -3.08 -5.15
CA VAL A 160 3.91 -3.12 -5.60
C VAL A 160 3.69 -4.26 -6.60
N LEU A 161 4.57 -4.38 -7.59
CA LEU A 161 4.43 -5.40 -8.62
C LEU A 161 4.53 -6.81 -8.01
N GLU A 162 5.51 -7.04 -7.16
CA GLU A 162 5.71 -8.33 -6.49
C GLU A 162 4.51 -8.70 -5.60
N ALA A 163 4.02 -7.74 -4.79
CA ALA A 163 2.86 -7.98 -3.96
C ALA A 163 1.61 -8.32 -4.80
N ALA A 164 1.43 -7.67 -5.95
CA ALA A 164 0.35 -7.99 -6.88
C ALA A 164 0.53 -9.36 -7.52
N ASP A 165 1.73 -9.70 -7.96
CA ASP A 165 2.02 -11.00 -8.58
C ASP A 165 1.80 -12.14 -7.57
N LEU A 166 2.25 -11.99 -6.31
CA LEU A 166 2.07 -12.99 -5.26
C LEU A 166 0.60 -13.34 -5.00
N ILE A 167 -0.32 -12.39 -5.04
CA ILE A 167 -1.74 -12.65 -4.79
C ILE A 167 -2.53 -13.03 -6.04
N THR A 168 -1.93 -12.91 -7.21
CA THR A 168 -2.55 -13.31 -8.48
C THR A 168 -1.97 -14.62 -9.05
N ASP A 169 -0.84 -15.07 -8.53
CA ASP A 169 -0.25 -16.38 -8.84
C ASP A 169 -0.71 -17.46 -7.86
N ILE A 170 -1.04 -18.64 -8.36
CA ILE A 170 -1.54 -19.73 -7.53
C ILE A 170 -0.54 -20.18 -6.46
N ASN A 171 0.76 -20.21 -6.79
CA ASN A 171 1.80 -20.61 -5.84
C ASN A 171 1.98 -19.56 -4.74
N GLY A 172 1.87 -18.27 -5.09
CA GLY A 172 1.92 -17.15 -4.14
C GLY A 172 0.76 -17.21 -3.16
N VAL A 173 -0.46 -17.45 -3.65
CA VAL A 173 -1.66 -17.62 -2.80
C VAL A 173 -1.51 -18.83 -1.88
N GLU A 174 -1.07 -20.00 -2.40
CA GLU A 174 -0.83 -21.18 -1.56
C GLU A 174 0.24 -20.92 -0.47
N LEU A 175 1.28 -20.16 -0.79
CA LEU A 175 2.29 -19.78 0.21
C LEU A 175 1.70 -18.91 1.31
N LEU A 176 0.90 -17.91 0.95
CA LEU A 176 0.19 -17.07 1.92
C LEU A 176 -0.79 -17.88 2.78
N GLU A 177 -1.58 -18.76 2.18
CA GLU A 177 -2.51 -19.63 2.90
C GLU A 177 -1.81 -20.55 3.90
N ARG A 178 -0.67 -21.13 3.52
CA ARG A 178 0.14 -21.94 4.43
C ARG A 178 0.70 -21.12 5.59
N THR A 179 1.15 -19.89 5.31
CA THR A 179 1.71 -19.00 6.31
C THR A 179 0.63 -18.56 7.30
N THR A 180 -0.54 -18.16 6.81
CA THR A 180 -1.68 -17.76 7.65
C THR A 180 -2.22 -18.93 8.48
N SER A 181 -2.36 -20.12 7.88
CA SER A 181 -2.87 -21.32 8.58
C SER A 181 -1.95 -21.82 9.68
N ASN A 182 -0.65 -21.56 9.60
CA ASN A 182 0.33 -21.93 10.63
C ASN A 182 0.41 -20.89 11.77
N SER A 183 -0.26 -19.75 11.62
CA SER A 183 -0.27 -18.67 12.61
C SER A 183 -1.44 -18.81 13.56
N ALA A 184 -1.23 -18.45 14.83
CA ALA A 184 -2.28 -18.49 15.85
C ALA A 184 -3.18 -17.25 15.76
N GLY A 185 -3.95 -17.11 14.70
CA GLY A 185 -4.83 -15.96 14.49
C GLY A 185 -5.91 -16.21 13.45
N ASP A 186 -6.72 -15.19 13.21
CA ASP A 186 -7.72 -15.20 12.14
C ASP A 186 -7.00 -15.13 10.78
N ALA A 187 -7.18 -16.17 9.96
CA ALA A 187 -6.58 -16.23 8.64
C ALA A 187 -7.03 -15.09 7.70
N SER A 188 -8.11 -14.38 8.04
CA SER A 188 -8.60 -13.22 7.30
C SER A 188 -7.96 -11.89 7.71
N ALA A 189 -7.17 -11.88 8.80
CA ALA A 189 -6.58 -10.67 9.37
C ALA A 189 -5.06 -10.86 9.57
N PHE A 190 -4.27 -10.38 8.63
CA PHE A 190 -2.81 -10.50 8.65
C PHE A 190 -2.10 -9.37 7.90
N GLU A 191 -0.81 -9.23 8.18
CA GLU A 191 0.13 -8.44 7.38
C GLU A 191 1.34 -9.31 7.03
N ALA A 192 1.81 -9.18 5.79
CA ALA A 192 2.98 -9.88 5.26
C ALA A 192 3.85 -8.91 4.48
N LEU A 193 5.13 -8.80 4.84
CA LEU A 193 6.08 -7.94 4.15
C LEU A 193 7.11 -8.80 3.43
N TYR A 194 7.28 -8.56 2.15
CA TYR A 194 8.23 -9.24 1.29
C TYR A 194 9.36 -8.29 0.91
N ARG A 195 10.59 -8.74 1.10
CA ARG A 195 11.76 -8.07 0.54
C ARG A 195 11.94 -8.53 -0.88
N VAL A 196 11.98 -7.60 -1.81
CA VAL A 196 12.15 -7.80 -3.24
C VAL A 196 13.52 -7.31 -3.66
N VAL A 197 14.26 -8.14 -4.33
CA VAL A 197 15.55 -7.76 -4.93
C VAL A 197 15.51 -7.98 -6.42
N GLY A 198 16.18 -7.13 -7.16
CA GLY A 198 16.17 -7.23 -8.61
C GLY A 198 17.27 -6.43 -9.29
N PHE A 199 17.20 -6.44 -10.60
CA PHE A 199 18.15 -5.77 -11.48
C PHE A 199 17.40 -5.14 -12.67
N ASP A 200 17.70 -3.89 -12.99
CA ASP A 200 17.18 -3.16 -14.18
C ASP A 200 15.66 -3.22 -14.38
N ARG A 201 14.82 -3.26 -13.44
CA ARG A 201 13.35 -3.38 -13.51
C ARG A 201 12.83 -4.83 -13.56
N THR A 202 13.68 -5.81 -13.32
CA THR A 202 13.28 -7.22 -13.25
C THR A 202 13.44 -7.69 -11.81
N ASN A 203 12.34 -8.10 -11.18
CA ASN A 203 12.38 -8.78 -9.90
C ASN A 203 13.08 -10.13 -10.09
N LEU A 204 14.05 -10.43 -9.26
CA LEU A 204 14.82 -11.68 -9.31
C LEU A 204 14.48 -12.63 -8.19
N ASP A 205 14.14 -12.07 -7.02
CA ASP A 205 13.83 -12.85 -5.83
C ASP A 205 12.96 -12.04 -4.87
N ALA A 206 12.05 -12.74 -4.18
CA ALA A 206 11.20 -12.16 -3.16
C ALA A 206 11.13 -13.09 -1.94
N ASN A 207 11.41 -12.54 -0.77
CA ASN A 207 11.42 -13.30 0.47
C ASN A 207 10.52 -12.65 1.51
N LEU A 208 9.69 -13.47 2.18
CA LEU A 208 8.93 -13.04 3.34
C LEU A 208 9.88 -12.65 4.46
N VAL A 209 9.83 -11.40 4.92
CA VAL A 209 10.69 -10.87 5.98
C VAL A 209 9.91 -10.51 7.23
N HIS A 210 8.60 -10.35 7.12
CA HIS A 210 7.73 -10.15 8.27
C HIS A 210 6.36 -10.77 7.99
N PHE A 211 5.78 -11.39 9.01
CA PHE A 211 4.39 -11.83 9.04
C PHE A 211 3.82 -11.66 10.45
N SER A 212 2.60 -11.13 10.52
CA SER A 212 1.87 -10.99 11.77
C SER A 212 0.37 -11.15 11.54
N SER A 213 -0.31 -11.80 12.48
CA SER A 213 -1.77 -11.74 12.55
C SER A 213 -2.21 -10.39 13.11
N LEU A 214 -3.30 -9.86 12.60
CA LEU A 214 -3.86 -8.58 13.01
C LEU A 214 -5.10 -8.80 13.91
N ASP A 215 -5.29 -7.90 14.86
CA ASP A 215 -6.47 -7.85 15.72
C ASP A 215 -7.44 -6.79 15.19
N ARG A 216 -8.62 -7.24 14.77
CA ARG A 216 -9.67 -6.37 14.23
C ARG A 216 -10.06 -5.23 15.19
N ASP A 217 -10.15 -5.52 16.48
CA ASP A 217 -10.61 -4.56 17.46
C ASP A 217 -9.60 -3.44 17.66
N LEU A 218 -8.31 -3.72 17.41
CA LEU A 218 -7.25 -2.71 17.44
C LEU A 218 -7.16 -1.90 16.13
N ILE A 219 -7.65 -2.44 15.01
CA ILE A 219 -7.65 -1.73 13.73
C ILE A 219 -8.71 -0.62 13.74
N TRP A 220 -9.94 -0.94 14.16
CA TRP A 220 -11.07 -0.02 14.08
C TRP A 220 -11.29 0.81 15.34
N GLY A 221 -10.49 0.58 16.39
CA GLY A 221 -10.67 1.15 17.72
C GLY A 221 -11.84 0.50 18.44
N SER A 222 -11.67 0.18 19.70
CA SER A 222 -12.79 -0.09 20.58
C SER A 222 -13.66 1.16 20.58
N GLU A 223 -14.93 1.04 20.21
CA GLU A 223 -15.96 2.07 20.16
C GLU A 223 -15.55 3.42 20.78
N VAL A 224 -15.42 4.44 19.94
CA VAL A 224 -15.51 5.81 20.45
C VAL A 224 -16.90 5.92 21.06
N VAL A 225 -16.99 5.71 22.37
CA VAL A 225 -18.17 6.09 23.16
C VAL A 225 -18.26 7.60 23.02
N VAL A 226 -19.06 8.05 22.06
CA VAL A 226 -19.50 9.43 21.97
C VAL A 226 -20.44 9.62 23.16
N GLN A 227 -19.90 10.22 24.23
CA GLN A 227 -20.72 10.84 25.28
C GLN A 227 -21.27 12.17 24.79
#